data_f19d93234e20e54f1ee5fce7d022dea5
#
_entry.id   f19d93234e20e54f1ee5fce7d022dea5
#
_cell.length_a   1.000
_cell.length_b   1.000
_cell.length_c   1.000
_cell.angle_alpha   90.00
_cell.angle_beta   90.00
_cell.angle_gamma   90.00
#
_symmetry.space_group_name_H-M   'P 1'
#
loop_
_entity.id
_entity.type
_entity.pdbx_description
1 polymer ?
#
loop_
_entity_poly.entity_id
_entity_poly.type
_entity_poly.pdbx_seq_one_letter_code
_entity_poly.pdbx_strand_id
1 'polypeptide(L)'
;NVPLPEHWQEEDAMFQQLLPVDDHWWTVFQDATLDSLIHVAVRQNPSVLTALNRIDMAKANLRIARGGYYPALSLDAGWNRQQTSGNTGTGQPQSRVGYYDATVNMSWQVDVFGSIRQRVKAQKENFAASREEYNATMVSLCAEVASAYFNLREAQQELSVLQRNALSQKAVVDITEVRYNTGLASKLDVAQAKSVYYSTLASIPATESGIIQYMNALAVLLGLYPQDVTAALETGKPLPDYIEPVSYTHLTLPTI
;
A
#
# COMPACT_ATOMS: atom_id res chain seq x y z
N ASN A 1 -22.11 -8.59 -23.56
CA ASN A 1 -21.62 -9.72 -22.78
C ASN A 1 -20.83 -10.62 -23.74
N VAL A 2 -19.52 -10.58 -23.64
CA VAL A 2 -18.66 -11.58 -24.26
C VAL A 2 -18.68 -12.78 -23.32
N PRO A 3 -19.11 -13.98 -23.76
CA PRO A 3 -19.04 -15.16 -22.91
C PRO A 3 -17.58 -15.43 -22.58
N LEU A 4 -17.26 -15.48 -21.29
CA LEU A 4 -15.94 -15.94 -20.85
C LEU A 4 -15.83 -17.45 -21.20
N PRO A 5 -14.67 -17.91 -21.67
CA PRO A 5 -14.45 -19.34 -21.89
C PRO A 5 -14.62 -20.07 -20.56
N GLU A 6 -15.31 -21.20 -20.59
CA GLU A 6 -15.58 -22.01 -19.40
C GLU A 6 -14.29 -22.63 -18.83
N HIS A 7 -13.23 -22.74 -19.64
CA HIS A 7 -11.92 -23.30 -19.27
C HIS A 7 -10.79 -22.51 -19.90
N TRP A 8 -9.70 -22.31 -19.17
CA TRP A 8 -8.45 -21.78 -19.71
C TRP A 8 -7.77 -22.83 -20.58
N GLN A 9 -7.13 -22.43 -21.69
CA GLN A 9 -6.46 -23.37 -22.61
C GLN A 9 -5.31 -24.17 -21.97
N GLU A 10 -4.85 -23.78 -20.79
CA GLU A 10 -3.75 -24.39 -20.03
C GLU A 10 -4.24 -24.99 -18.69
N GLU A 11 -5.46 -25.52 -18.66
CA GLU A 11 -5.94 -26.31 -17.50
C GLU A 11 -5.19 -27.65 -17.45
N ASP A 12 -3.98 -27.62 -16.95
CA ASP A 12 -3.32 -28.83 -16.47
C ASP A 12 -3.97 -29.25 -15.13
N ALA A 13 -4.23 -30.54 -14.95
CA ALA A 13 -4.81 -31.11 -13.73
C ALA A 13 -3.98 -30.75 -12.47
N MET A 14 -2.76 -30.26 -12.67
CA MET A 14 -1.83 -29.75 -11.68
C MET A 14 -2.24 -28.38 -11.12
N PHE A 15 -2.94 -27.52 -11.90
CA PHE A 15 -3.45 -26.23 -11.43
C PHE A 15 -4.68 -26.36 -10.53
N GLN A 16 -5.40 -27.46 -10.60
CA GLN A 16 -6.53 -27.75 -9.71
C GLN A 16 -6.09 -28.08 -8.27
N GLN A 17 -4.80 -28.36 -8.06
CA GLN A 17 -4.18 -28.53 -6.74
C GLN A 17 -3.46 -27.28 -6.25
N LEU A 18 -3.57 -26.13 -6.92
CA LEU A 18 -3.14 -24.89 -6.33
C LEU A 18 -3.95 -24.66 -5.06
N LEU A 19 -3.24 -24.72 -3.95
CA LEU A 19 -3.74 -24.40 -2.62
C LEU A 19 -4.60 -23.13 -2.71
N PRO A 20 -5.72 -23.08 -1.97
CA PRO A 20 -6.49 -21.84 -1.87
C PRO A 20 -5.51 -20.71 -1.59
N VAL A 21 -5.66 -19.59 -2.29
CA VAL A 21 -4.82 -18.41 -2.07
C VAL A 21 -4.90 -18.11 -0.57
N ASP A 22 -3.83 -18.48 0.13
CA ASP A 22 -3.73 -18.23 1.56
C ASP A 22 -3.59 -16.72 1.74
N ASP A 23 -4.43 -16.15 2.58
CA ASP A 23 -4.35 -14.73 2.93
C ASP A 23 -2.98 -14.36 3.52
N HIS A 24 -2.17 -15.37 3.89
CA HIS A 24 -0.82 -15.25 4.45
C HIS A 24 0.26 -15.84 3.52
N TRP A 25 0.15 -15.62 2.21
CA TRP A 25 1.04 -16.18 1.18
C TRP A 25 2.55 -15.97 1.47
N TRP A 26 2.91 -14.89 2.18
CA TRP A 26 4.31 -14.58 2.53
C TRP A 26 4.93 -15.58 3.54
N THR A 27 4.12 -16.35 4.24
CA THR A 27 4.60 -17.39 5.17
C THR A 27 5.38 -18.50 4.47
N VAL A 28 5.21 -18.67 3.16
CA VAL A 28 5.98 -19.59 2.33
C VAL A 28 7.48 -19.31 2.42
N PHE A 29 7.89 -18.05 2.63
CA PHE A 29 9.30 -17.67 2.77
C PHE A 29 9.91 -18.02 4.13
N GLN A 30 9.14 -18.48 5.10
CA GLN A 30 9.56 -18.89 6.44
C GLN A 30 10.47 -17.86 7.15
N ASP A 31 10.30 -16.57 6.85
CA ASP A 31 11.07 -15.48 7.44
C ASP A 31 10.25 -14.74 8.50
N ALA A 32 10.59 -14.99 9.77
CA ALA A 32 9.94 -14.35 10.92
C ALA A 32 10.10 -12.81 10.92
N THR A 33 11.13 -12.27 10.25
CA THR A 33 11.31 -10.82 10.13
C THR A 33 10.30 -10.24 9.16
N LEU A 34 10.14 -10.87 7.99
CA LEU A 34 9.11 -10.47 7.00
C LEU A 34 7.71 -10.55 7.61
N ASP A 35 7.41 -11.62 8.31
CA ASP A 35 6.12 -11.83 8.98
C ASP A 35 5.84 -10.70 10.00
N SER A 36 6.82 -10.38 10.84
CA SER A 36 6.73 -9.28 11.80
C SER A 36 6.50 -7.92 11.11
N LEU A 37 7.22 -7.63 10.02
CA LEU A 37 7.08 -6.37 9.27
C LEU A 37 5.68 -6.23 8.66
N ILE A 38 5.15 -7.29 8.05
CA ILE A 38 3.81 -7.29 7.49
C ILE A 38 2.76 -7.08 8.58
N HIS A 39 2.88 -7.74 9.72
CA HIS A 39 1.99 -7.54 10.86
C HIS A 39 1.98 -6.09 11.37
N VAL A 40 3.14 -5.45 11.43
CA VAL A 40 3.25 -4.03 11.82
C VAL A 40 2.61 -3.14 10.77
N ALA A 41 2.92 -3.35 9.48
CA ALA A 41 2.36 -2.57 8.38
C ALA A 41 0.82 -2.60 8.38
N VAL A 42 0.23 -3.79 8.46
CA VAL A 42 -1.23 -3.98 8.49
C VAL A 42 -1.89 -3.20 9.63
N ARG A 43 -1.23 -3.07 10.77
CA ARG A 43 -1.79 -2.38 11.95
C ARG A 43 -1.63 -0.87 11.93
N GLN A 44 -0.58 -0.35 11.30
CA GLN A 44 -0.18 1.05 11.46
C GLN A 44 -0.20 1.84 10.15
N ASN A 45 -0.28 1.18 8.99
CA ASN A 45 -0.25 1.87 7.71
C ASN A 45 -1.46 2.78 7.53
N PRO A 46 -1.25 4.09 7.23
CA PRO A 46 -2.35 5.06 7.05
C PRO A 46 -3.30 4.70 5.90
N SER A 47 -2.84 4.01 4.85
CA SER A 47 -3.70 3.60 3.73
C SER A 47 -4.74 2.58 4.18
N VAL A 48 -4.37 1.63 5.04
CA VAL A 48 -5.28 0.65 5.63
C VAL A 48 -6.32 1.35 6.51
N LEU A 49 -5.89 2.29 7.36
CA LEU A 49 -6.80 3.08 8.19
C LEU A 49 -7.76 3.91 7.34
N THR A 50 -7.29 4.47 6.24
CA THR A 50 -8.12 5.21 5.29
C THR A 50 -9.16 4.28 4.63
N ALA A 51 -8.78 3.07 4.23
CA ALA A 51 -9.70 2.09 3.67
C ALA A 51 -10.76 1.65 4.68
N LEU A 52 -10.41 1.46 5.95
CA LEU A 52 -11.37 1.19 7.03
C LEU A 52 -12.38 2.34 7.21
N ASN A 53 -11.90 3.59 7.21
CA ASN A 53 -12.78 4.76 7.30
C ASN A 53 -13.74 4.87 6.11
N ARG A 54 -13.32 4.45 4.91
CA ARG A 54 -14.19 4.38 3.72
C ARG A 54 -15.31 3.36 3.89
N ILE A 55 -15.05 2.23 4.54
CA ILE A 55 -16.10 1.26 4.89
C ILE A 55 -17.13 1.89 5.82
N ASP A 56 -16.68 2.63 6.85
CA ASP A 56 -17.60 3.30 7.78
C ASP A 56 -18.41 4.41 7.09
N MET A 57 -17.80 5.16 6.18
CA MET A 57 -18.52 6.14 5.34
C MET A 57 -19.58 5.46 4.46
N ALA A 58 -19.24 4.37 3.78
CA ALA A 58 -20.20 3.64 2.95
C ALA A 58 -21.36 3.07 3.78
N LYS A 59 -21.06 2.57 4.99
CA LYS A 59 -22.07 2.12 5.95
C LYS A 59 -22.99 3.25 6.41
N ALA A 60 -22.44 4.45 6.65
CA ALA A 60 -23.23 5.63 7.02
C ALA A 60 -24.14 6.06 5.84
N ASN A 61 -23.62 6.08 4.61
CA ASN A 61 -24.39 6.39 3.41
C ASN A 61 -25.53 5.40 3.18
N LEU A 62 -25.30 4.11 3.45
CA LEU A 62 -26.35 3.09 3.42
C LEU A 62 -27.45 3.37 4.46
N ARG A 63 -27.08 3.83 5.67
CA ARG A 63 -28.05 4.22 6.71
C ARG A 63 -28.87 5.44 6.29
N ILE A 64 -28.21 6.44 5.69
CA ILE A 64 -28.89 7.63 5.15
C ILE A 64 -29.87 7.22 4.06
N ALA A 65 -29.47 6.37 3.12
CA ALA A 65 -30.39 5.88 2.08
C ALA A 65 -31.60 5.14 2.65
N ARG A 66 -31.39 4.31 3.68
CA ARG A 66 -32.47 3.62 4.40
C ARG A 66 -33.40 4.59 5.14
N GLY A 67 -32.90 5.76 5.55
CA GLY A 67 -33.71 6.82 6.15
C GLY A 67 -34.87 7.27 5.26
N GLY A 68 -34.70 7.16 3.93
CA GLY A 68 -35.75 7.47 2.98
C GLY A 68 -37.01 6.58 3.06
N TYR A 69 -36.94 5.44 3.74
CA TYR A 69 -38.15 4.62 4.00
C TYR A 69 -39.05 5.20 5.09
N TYR A 70 -38.56 6.13 5.89
CA TYR A 70 -39.23 6.69 7.04
C TYR A 70 -39.59 8.15 6.79
N PRO A 71 -40.66 8.67 7.42
CA PRO A 71 -40.98 10.09 7.37
C PRO A 71 -39.84 10.93 8.02
N ALA A 72 -39.51 12.04 7.37
CA ALA A 72 -38.63 13.05 7.94
C ALA A 72 -39.43 13.99 8.82
N LEU A 73 -38.98 14.18 10.04
CA LEU A 73 -39.53 15.10 11.03
C LEU A 73 -38.56 16.27 11.25
N SER A 74 -39.06 17.50 11.13
CA SER A 74 -38.31 18.68 11.57
C SER A 74 -39.10 19.47 12.60
N LEU A 75 -38.42 20.01 13.57
CA LEU A 75 -38.92 20.96 14.55
C LEU A 75 -38.21 22.28 14.32
N ASP A 76 -38.97 23.28 13.94
CA ASP A 76 -38.47 24.63 13.78
C ASP A 76 -39.06 25.51 14.89
N ALA A 77 -38.20 26.20 15.61
CA ALA A 77 -38.59 27.13 16.66
C ALA A 77 -37.88 28.46 16.44
N GLY A 78 -38.65 29.51 16.45
CA GLY A 78 -38.18 30.86 16.22
C GLY A 78 -38.72 31.87 17.20
N TRP A 79 -38.00 32.96 17.39
CA TRP A 79 -38.48 34.18 18.01
C TRP A 79 -38.26 35.32 17.02
N ASN A 80 -39.37 35.97 16.65
CA ASN A 80 -39.41 37.08 15.72
C ASN A 80 -39.85 38.34 16.41
N ARG A 81 -39.17 39.44 16.16
CA ARG A 81 -39.54 40.76 16.56
C ARG A 81 -39.60 41.68 15.39
N GLN A 82 -40.84 42.14 15.05
CA GLN A 82 -41.10 43.02 13.93
C GLN A 82 -41.52 44.38 14.42
N GLN A 83 -41.00 45.42 13.81
CA GLN A 83 -41.45 46.77 14.02
C GLN A 83 -41.96 47.34 12.69
N THR A 84 -43.22 47.75 12.63
CA THR A 84 -43.79 48.36 11.44
C THR A 84 -43.53 49.86 11.51
N SER A 85 -43.10 50.48 10.40
CA SER A 85 -42.91 51.93 10.32
C SER A 85 -44.23 52.63 10.19
N GLY A 86 -44.44 53.71 10.98
CA GLY A 86 -45.62 54.57 10.88
C GLY A 86 -45.67 55.48 9.64
N ASN A 87 -44.56 55.52 8.85
CA ASN A 87 -44.43 56.40 7.69
C ASN A 87 -44.73 55.71 6.35
N THR A 88 -45.43 54.59 6.34
CA THR A 88 -45.72 53.81 5.13
C THR A 88 -46.85 54.34 4.21
N GLY A 89 -47.36 55.54 4.45
CA GLY A 89 -48.45 56.12 3.65
C GLY A 89 -49.82 55.44 3.80
N THR A 90 -49.91 54.35 4.54
CA THR A 90 -51.14 53.60 4.79
C THR A 90 -51.89 54.05 6.06
N GLY A 91 -51.41 55.08 6.74
CA GLY A 91 -52.01 55.63 7.96
C GLY A 91 -52.02 54.68 9.18
N GLN A 92 -51.31 53.62 9.13
CA GLN A 92 -51.20 52.69 10.29
C GLN A 92 -50.16 53.16 11.30
N PRO A 93 -50.50 53.16 12.61
CA PRO A 93 -49.56 53.57 13.63
C PRO A 93 -48.36 52.59 13.73
N GLN A 94 -47.22 53.14 14.15
CA GLN A 94 -46.05 52.31 14.41
C GLN A 94 -46.37 51.23 15.46
N SER A 95 -46.18 49.99 15.13
CA SER A 95 -46.43 48.85 16.01
C SER A 95 -45.15 48.00 16.16
N ARG A 96 -44.92 47.53 17.38
CA ARG A 96 -43.89 46.53 17.68
C ARG A 96 -44.58 45.28 18.19
N VAL A 97 -44.36 44.18 17.45
CA VAL A 97 -44.90 42.86 17.80
C VAL A 97 -43.75 41.90 17.95
N GLY A 98 -43.71 41.18 19.05
CA GLY A 98 -42.82 40.02 19.26
C GLY A 98 -43.68 38.78 19.38
N TYR A 99 -43.32 37.74 18.63
CA TYR A 99 -44.00 36.45 18.74
C TYR A 99 -42.96 35.29 18.68
N TYR A 100 -43.34 34.22 19.36
CA TYR A 100 -42.64 32.94 19.27
C TYR A 100 -43.44 32.04 18.35
N ASP A 101 -42.74 31.33 17.50
CA ASP A 101 -43.29 30.31 16.66
C ASP A 101 -42.60 28.99 16.91
N ALA A 102 -43.36 27.92 16.91
CA ALA A 102 -42.83 26.54 16.95
C ALA A 102 -43.66 25.70 15.99
N THR A 103 -42.96 25.11 15.02
CA THR A 103 -43.61 24.33 13.95
C THR A 103 -42.98 22.95 13.87
N VAL A 104 -43.84 21.92 13.86
CA VAL A 104 -43.43 20.55 13.58
C VAL A 104 -43.86 20.22 12.15
N ASN A 105 -42.88 19.92 11.31
CA ASN A 105 -43.15 19.50 9.94
C ASN A 105 -42.83 18.00 9.80
N MET A 106 -43.70 17.26 9.13
CA MET A 106 -43.51 15.88 8.73
C MET A 106 -43.65 15.76 7.23
N SER A 107 -42.66 15.22 6.58
CA SER A 107 -42.71 14.91 5.15
C SER A 107 -42.37 13.42 4.93
N TRP A 108 -43.16 12.77 4.07
CA TRP A 108 -42.92 11.38 3.73
C TRP A 108 -43.25 11.14 2.25
N GLN A 109 -42.26 10.54 1.57
CA GLN A 109 -42.41 10.12 0.19
C GLN A 109 -42.56 8.59 0.16
N VAL A 110 -43.78 8.13 -0.16
CA VAL A 110 -44.08 6.72 -0.31
C VAL A 110 -43.41 6.18 -1.58
N ASP A 111 -42.62 5.11 -1.48
CA ASP A 111 -41.86 4.53 -2.59
C ASP A 111 -42.72 3.60 -3.47
N VAL A 112 -43.67 4.18 -4.18
CA VAL A 112 -44.61 3.41 -5.06
C VAL A 112 -43.85 2.75 -6.22
N PHE A 113 -42.92 3.48 -6.83
CA PHE A 113 -42.16 3.04 -8.02
C PHE A 113 -40.80 2.39 -7.69
N GLY A 114 -40.45 2.23 -6.44
CA GLY A 114 -39.21 1.56 -6.02
C GLY A 114 -37.95 2.39 -6.14
N SER A 115 -38.02 3.71 -6.28
CA SER A 115 -36.86 4.60 -6.37
C SER A 115 -35.99 4.54 -5.13
N ILE A 116 -36.58 4.61 -3.94
CA ILE A 116 -35.88 4.53 -2.66
C ILE A 116 -35.26 3.12 -2.50
N ARG A 117 -36.00 2.07 -2.84
CA ARG A 117 -35.55 0.68 -2.83
C ARG A 117 -34.31 0.48 -3.70
N GLN A 118 -34.31 1.01 -4.92
CA GLN A 118 -33.15 0.92 -5.82
C GLN A 118 -31.95 1.72 -5.29
N ARG A 119 -32.18 2.90 -4.70
CA ARG A 119 -31.12 3.68 -4.03
C ARG A 119 -30.50 2.92 -2.86
N VAL A 120 -31.30 2.29 -2.03
CA VAL A 120 -30.80 1.47 -0.90
C VAL A 120 -30.01 0.27 -1.42
N LYS A 121 -30.50 -0.39 -2.50
CA LYS A 121 -29.76 -1.50 -3.13
C LYS A 121 -28.42 -1.02 -3.66
N ALA A 122 -28.35 0.09 -4.38
CA ALA A 122 -27.11 0.67 -4.88
C ALA A 122 -26.12 0.98 -3.74
N GLN A 123 -26.60 1.58 -2.63
CA GLN A 123 -25.73 1.86 -1.48
C GLN A 123 -25.28 0.60 -0.74
N LYS A 124 -26.08 -0.48 -0.77
CA LYS A 124 -25.68 -1.78 -0.24
C LYS A 124 -24.52 -2.38 -1.04
N GLU A 125 -24.59 -2.31 -2.36
CA GLU A 125 -23.51 -2.79 -3.24
C GLU A 125 -22.25 -1.91 -3.13
N ASN A 126 -22.41 -0.58 -2.97
CA ASN A 126 -21.27 0.31 -2.67
C ASN A 126 -20.58 -0.03 -1.34
N PHE A 127 -21.38 -0.40 -0.33
CA PHE A 127 -20.81 -0.87 0.95
C PHE A 127 -20.07 -2.22 0.78
N ALA A 128 -20.59 -3.14 -0.03
CA ALA A 128 -19.89 -4.38 -0.35
C ALA A 128 -18.58 -4.08 -1.11
N ALA A 129 -18.63 -3.22 -2.13
CA ALA A 129 -17.45 -2.81 -2.89
C ALA A 129 -16.36 -2.18 -2.00
N SER A 130 -16.73 -1.34 -1.03
CA SER A 130 -15.74 -0.74 -0.11
C SER A 130 -15.02 -1.77 0.77
N ARG A 131 -15.64 -2.91 1.04
CA ARG A 131 -14.98 -4.02 1.75
C ARG A 131 -13.95 -4.73 0.86
N GLU A 132 -14.29 -4.93 -0.41
CA GLU A 132 -13.36 -5.54 -1.36
C GLU A 132 -12.19 -4.59 -1.69
N GLU A 133 -12.42 -3.28 -1.72
CA GLU A 133 -11.34 -2.28 -1.82
C GLU A 133 -10.37 -2.33 -0.62
N TYR A 134 -10.90 -2.57 0.58
CA TYR A 134 -10.06 -2.80 1.76
C TYR A 134 -9.21 -4.06 1.59
N ASN A 135 -9.80 -5.17 1.15
CA ASN A 135 -9.07 -6.42 0.89
C ASN A 135 -7.97 -6.21 -0.16
N ALA A 136 -8.29 -5.52 -1.26
CA ALA A 136 -7.31 -5.17 -2.29
C ALA A 136 -6.16 -4.30 -1.75
N THR A 137 -6.47 -3.33 -0.87
CA THR A 137 -5.45 -2.49 -0.21
C THR A 137 -4.53 -3.33 0.66
N MET A 138 -5.06 -4.31 1.38
CA MET A 138 -4.29 -5.23 2.21
C MET A 138 -3.32 -6.08 1.36
N VAL A 139 -3.82 -6.66 0.28
CA VAL A 139 -2.98 -7.48 -0.63
C VAL A 139 -1.85 -6.64 -1.22
N SER A 140 -2.16 -5.44 -1.72
CA SER A 140 -1.15 -4.51 -2.26
C SER A 140 -0.10 -4.14 -1.23
N LEU A 141 -0.52 -3.79 -0.01
CA LEU A 141 0.40 -3.43 1.07
C LEU A 141 1.34 -4.59 1.43
N CYS A 142 0.82 -5.81 1.58
CA CYS A 142 1.64 -6.98 1.88
C CYS A 142 2.68 -7.24 0.78
N ALA A 143 2.28 -7.08 -0.49
CA ALA A 143 3.17 -7.24 -1.64
C ALA A 143 4.26 -6.14 -1.69
N GLU A 144 3.90 -4.89 -1.40
CA GLU A 144 4.85 -3.76 -1.36
C GLU A 144 5.87 -3.93 -0.23
N VAL A 145 5.42 -4.34 0.96
CA VAL A 145 6.32 -4.61 2.11
C VAL A 145 7.27 -5.76 1.79
N ALA A 146 6.76 -6.86 1.24
CA ALA A 146 7.59 -7.99 0.86
C ALA A 146 8.62 -7.61 -0.20
N SER A 147 8.21 -6.90 -1.25
CA SER A 147 9.10 -6.43 -2.31
C SER A 147 10.19 -5.50 -1.77
N ALA A 148 9.82 -4.52 -0.95
CA ALA A 148 10.79 -3.61 -0.35
C ALA A 148 11.77 -4.33 0.58
N TYR A 149 11.30 -5.33 1.32
CA TYR A 149 12.14 -6.17 2.17
C TYR A 149 13.14 -7.01 1.37
N PHE A 150 12.70 -7.67 0.29
CA PHE A 150 13.59 -8.45 -0.56
C PHE A 150 14.64 -7.58 -1.26
N ASN A 151 14.24 -6.42 -1.79
CA ASN A 151 15.17 -5.47 -2.39
C ASN A 151 16.23 -4.99 -1.37
N LEU A 152 15.82 -4.76 -0.11
CA LEU A 152 16.77 -4.44 0.96
C LEU A 152 17.78 -5.57 1.18
N ARG A 153 17.32 -6.82 1.30
CA ARG A 153 18.17 -7.98 1.53
C ARG A 153 19.13 -8.23 0.37
N GLU A 154 18.63 -8.08 -0.86
CA GLU A 154 19.46 -8.16 -2.07
C GLU A 154 20.57 -7.11 -2.06
N ALA A 155 20.23 -5.84 -1.80
CA ALA A 155 21.23 -4.77 -1.75
C ALA A 155 22.27 -4.97 -0.62
N GLN A 156 21.86 -5.50 0.54
CA GLN A 156 22.78 -5.85 1.63
C GLN A 156 23.73 -7.00 1.24
N GLN A 157 23.22 -8.00 0.54
CA GLN A 157 24.04 -9.09 0.02
C GLN A 157 24.98 -8.61 -1.08
N GLU A 158 24.52 -7.77 -2.00
CA GLU A 158 25.35 -7.15 -3.03
C GLU A 158 26.49 -6.34 -2.40
N LEU A 159 26.21 -5.52 -1.38
CA LEU A 159 27.24 -4.76 -0.66
C LEU A 159 28.33 -5.70 -0.08
N SER A 160 27.92 -6.80 0.53
CA SER A 160 28.85 -7.79 1.07
C SER A 160 29.73 -8.41 -0.04
N VAL A 161 29.15 -8.70 -1.20
CA VAL A 161 29.89 -9.22 -2.36
C VAL A 161 30.87 -8.18 -2.90
N LEU A 162 30.43 -6.92 -3.06
CA LEU A 162 31.28 -5.82 -3.54
C LEU A 162 32.48 -5.59 -2.62
N GLN A 163 32.27 -5.59 -1.30
CA GLN A 163 33.33 -5.44 -0.32
C GLN A 163 34.36 -6.60 -0.38
N ARG A 164 33.90 -7.84 -0.51
CA ARG A 164 34.80 -9.01 -0.70
C ARG A 164 35.56 -8.94 -2.02
N ASN A 165 34.89 -8.53 -3.09
CA ASN A 165 35.52 -8.35 -4.40
C ASN A 165 36.59 -7.25 -4.35
N ALA A 166 36.31 -6.12 -3.70
CA ALA A 166 37.29 -5.04 -3.52
C ALA A 166 38.54 -5.52 -2.78
N LEU A 167 38.37 -6.33 -1.71
CA LEU A 167 39.53 -6.92 -0.98
C LEU A 167 40.33 -7.84 -1.89
N SER A 168 39.70 -8.72 -2.66
CA SER A 168 40.39 -9.63 -3.59
C SER A 168 41.11 -8.87 -4.71
N GLN A 169 40.46 -7.85 -5.28
CA GLN A 169 41.07 -7.02 -6.32
C GLN A 169 42.23 -6.18 -5.80
N LYS A 170 42.17 -5.71 -4.55
CA LYS A 170 43.27 -5.04 -3.88
C LYS A 170 44.52 -5.95 -3.80
N ALA A 171 44.33 -7.22 -3.44
CA ALA A 171 45.42 -8.18 -3.41
C ALA A 171 46.03 -8.41 -4.82
N VAL A 172 45.19 -8.43 -5.87
CA VAL A 172 45.67 -8.51 -7.25
C VAL A 172 46.49 -7.28 -7.65
N VAL A 173 46.06 -6.07 -7.25
CA VAL A 173 46.84 -4.84 -7.47
C VAL A 173 48.20 -4.95 -6.81
N ASP A 174 48.24 -5.35 -5.53
CA ASP A 174 49.47 -5.42 -4.76
C ASP A 174 50.47 -6.45 -5.36
N ILE A 175 50.00 -7.62 -5.79
CA ILE A 175 50.82 -8.65 -6.49
C ILE A 175 51.32 -8.09 -7.82
N THR A 176 50.46 -7.40 -8.61
CA THR A 176 50.84 -6.87 -9.92
C THR A 176 51.85 -5.75 -9.80
N GLU A 177 51.79 -4.92 -8.76
CA GLU A 177 52.80 -3.91 -8.45
C GLU A 177 54.18 -4.52 -8.09
N VAL A 178 54.19 -5.59 -7.29
CA VAL A 178 55.42 -6.32 -6.99
C VAL A 178 56.03 -6.90 -8.26
N ARG A 179 55.22 -7.53 -9.12
CA ARG A 179 55.67 -8.07 -10.42
C ARG A 179 56.19 -6.99 -11.38
N TYR A 180 55.59 -5.81 -11.38
CA TYR A 180 56.08 -4.68 -12.15
C TYR A 180 57.44 -4.20 -11.64
N ASN A 181 57.60 -4.06 -10.32
CA ASN A 181 58.87 -3.63 -9.71
C ASN A 181 60.02 -4.63 -9.93
N THR A 182 59.68 -5.90 -10.14
CA THR A 182 60.65 -6.97 -10.49
C THR A 182 60.84 -7.17 -12.00
N GLY A 183 60.19 -6.33 -12.84
CA GLY A 183 60.31 -6.42 -14.31
C GLY A 183 59.47 -7.54 -14.95
N LEU A 184 58.57 -8.22 -14.20
CA LEU A 184 57.77 -9.35 -14.67
C LEU A 184 56.34 -8.96 -15.14
N ALA A 185 55.98 -7.70 -15.02
CA ALA A 185 54.70 -7.16 -15.51
C ALA A 185 54.89 -5.76 -16.13
N SER A 186 53.95 -5.32 -16.95
CA SER A 186 53.98 -4.02 -17.57
C SER A 186 53.25 -2.95 -16.71
N LYS A 187 53.54 -1.68 -16.95
CA LYS A 187 52.81 -0.58 -16.31
C LYS A 187 51.31 -0.59 -16.72
N LEU A 188 51.01 -1.15 -17.87
CA LEU A 188 49.62 -1.33 -18.36
C LEU A 188 48.86 -2.30 -17.48
N ASP A 189 49.49 -3.44 -17.09
CA ASP A 189 48.87 -4.44 -16.22
C ASP A 189 48.51 -3.87 -14.86
N VAL A 190 49.43 -3.05 -14.28
CA VAL A 190 49.14 -2.33 -13.02
C VAL A 190 48.00 -1.35 -13.17
N ALA A 191 47.97 -0.59 -14.26
CA ALA A 191 46.90 0.37 -14.52
C ALA A 191 45.52 -0.29 -14.71
N GLN A 192 45.49 -1.47 -15.39
CA GLN A 192 44.28 -2.26 -15.57
C GLN A 192 43.80 -2.83 -14.23
N ALA A 193 44.67 -3.41 -13.42
CA ALA A 193 44.33 -3.94 -12.11
C ALA A 193 43.75 -2.83 -11.19
N LYS A 194 44.40 -1.67 -11.17
CA LYS A 194 43.89 -0.47 -10.45
C LYS A 194 42.55 0.00 -10.95
N SER A 195 42.35 0.04 -12.27
CA SER A 195 41.07 0.46 -12.84
C SER A 195 39.92 -0.41 -12.38
N VAL A 196 40.08 -1.74 -12.39
CA VAL A 196 39.06 -2.67 -11.91
C VAL A 196 38.79 -2.49 -10.42
N TYR A 197 39.84 -2.37 -9.59
CA TYR A 197 39.71 -2.15 -8.16
C TYR A 197 38.96 -0.86 -7.83
N TYR A 198 39.36 0.27 -8.43
CA TYR A 198 38.69 1.55 -8.17
C TYR A 198 37.28 1.62 -8.74
N SER A 199 37.00 0.91 -9.84
CA SER A 199 35.64 0.78 -10.36
C SER A 199 34.72 0.08 -9.36
N THR A 200 35.18 -1.01 -8.75
CA THR A 200 34.41 -1.71 -7.70
C THR A 200 34.23 -0.85 -6.46
N LEU A 201 35.28 -0.13 -6.02
CA LEU A 201 35.14 0.79 -4.88
C LEU A 201 34.14 1.92 -5.16
N ALA A 202 34.09 2.41 -6.39
CA ALA A 202 33.18 3.48 -6.77
C ALA A 202 31.70 3.06 -6.77
N SER A 203 31.40 1.74 -6.89
CA SER A 203 30.03 1.23 -6.83
C SER A 203 29.50 1.07 -5.39
N ILE A 204 30.37 0.91 -4.40
CA ILE A 204 29.97 0.70 -2.99
C ILE A 204 29.06 1.80 -2.46
N PRO A 205 29.38 3.11 -2.56
CA PRO A 205 28.51 4.18 -2.04
C PRO A 205 27.12 4.22 -2.67
N ALA A 206 27.00 3.81 -3.93
CA ALA A 206 25.71 3.75 -4.62
C ALA A 206 24.83 2.65 -4.00
N THR A 207 25.39 1.47 -3.75
CA THR A 207 24.69 0.36 -3.09
C THR A 207 24.32 0.71 -1.64
N GLU A 208 25.22 1.36 -0.89
CA GLU A 208 24.93 1.84 0.47
C GLU A 208 23.77 2.86 0.47
N SER A 209 23.76 3.78 -0.48
CA SER A 209 22.64 4.72 -0.65
C SER A 209 21.32 3.99 -0.97
N GLY A 210 21.38 2.95 -1.81
CA GLY A 210 20.22 2.10 -2.13
C GLY A 210 19.66 1.41 -0.87
N ILE A 211 20.51 0.87 -0.02
CA ILE A 211 20.10 0.26 1.26
C ILE A 211 19.32 1.26 2.12
N ILE A 212 19.83 2.48 2.26
CA ILE A 212 19.14 3.54 3.03
C ILE A 212 17.78 3.87 2.40
N GLN A 213 17.70 3.92 1.08
CA GLN A 213 16.43 4.18 0.37
C GLN A 213 15.40 3.07 0.63
N TYR A 214 15.80 1.79 0.57
CA TYR A 214 14.90 0.67 0.86
C TYR A 214 14.46 0.64 2.34
N MET A 215 15.35 0.98 3.27
CA MET A 215 14.99 1.12 4.69
C MET A 215 13.97 2.24 4.90
N ASN A 216 14.15 3.39 4.24
CA ASN A 216 13.21 4.50 4.31
C ASN A 216 11.86 4.13 3.67
N ALA A 217 11.85 3.42 2.55
CA ALA A 217 10.63 2.93 1.91
C ALA A 217 9.86 1.99 2.85
N LEU A 218 10.55 1.05 3.50
CA LEU A 218 9.95 0.19 4.52
C LEU A 218 9.39 0.99 5.69
N ALA A 219 10.11 2.00 6.19
CA ALA A 219 9.63 2.85 7.28
C ALA A 219 8.29 3.53 6.93
N VAL A 220 8.17 4.05 5.72
CA VAL A 220 6.91 4.65 5.22
C VAL A 220 5.78 3.62 5.16
N LEU A 221 6.06 2.43 4.62
CA LEU A 221 5.06 1.35 4.52
C LEU A 221 4.61 0.84 5.90
N LEU A 222 5.52 0.84 6.86
CA LEU A 222 5.22 0.44 8.25
C LEU A 222 4.54 1.55 9.06
N GLY A 223 4.52 2.80 8.56
CA GLY A 223 4.05 3.96 9.30
C GLY A 223 4.94 4.32 10.49
N LEU A 224 6.24 3.99 10.40
CA LEU A 224 7.25 4.21 11.43
C LEU A 224 8.26 5.28 11.00
N TYR A 225 9.06 5.77 11.95
CA TYR A 225 10.20 6.62 11.63
C TYR A 225 11.38 5.78 11.11
N PRO A 226 12.20 6.32 10.19
CA PRO A 226 13.35 5.60 9.64
C PRO A 226 14.32 5.04 10.70
N GLN A 227 14.50 5.77 11.80
CA GLN A 227 15.40 5.37 12.89
C GLN A 227 14.96 4.07 13.56
N ASP A 228 13.65 3.85 13.71
CA ASP A 228 13.09 2.67 14.36
C ASP A 228 13.29 1.41 13.50
N VAL A 229 13.21 1.58 12.18
CA VAL A 229 13.40 0.49 11.20
C VAL A 229 14.88 0.15 11.02
N THR A 230 15.74 1.17 11.01
CA THR A 230 17.19 0.97 10.84
C THR A 230 17.74 0.06 11.92
N ALA A 231 17.42 0.31 13.18
CA ALA A 231 17.90 -0.50 14.31
C ALA A 231 17.52 -1.99 14.20
N ALA A 232 16.36 -2.29 13.62
CA ALA A 232 15.86 -3.65 13.45
C ALA A 232 16.44 -4.38 12.22
N LEU A 233 16.78 -3.65 11.14
CA LEU A 233 17.12 -4.22 9.83
C LEU A 233 18.57 -3.96 9.39
N GLU A 234 19.36 -3.23 10.18
CA GLU A 234 20.76 -2.92 9.86
C GLU A 234 21.63 -4.17 9.74
N THR A 235 21.33 -5.21 10.52
CA THR A 235 22.03 -6.49 10.44
C THR A 235 21.57 -7.25 9.20
N GLY A 236 22.47 -7.38 8.21
CA GLY A 236 22.21 -8.15 6.99
C GLY A 236 21.92 -9.62 7.33
N LYS A 237 20.78 -10.12 6.86
CA LYS A 237 20.43 -11.54 6.87
C LYS A 237 20.48 -12.06 5.43
N PRO A 238 20.75 -13.36 5.21
CA PRO A 238 20.64 -13.93 3.88
C PRO A 238 19.21 -13.76 3.34
N LEU A 239 19.09 -13.81 2.02
CA LEU A 239 17.77 -13.88 1.37
C LEU A 239 17.05 -15.13 1.89
N PRO A 240 15.73 -15.02 2.17
CA PRO A 240 14.94 -16.19 2.53
C PRO A 240 15.00 -17.25 1.42
N ASP A 241 15.12 -18.50 1.82
CA ASP A 241 15.06 -19.62 0.89
C ASP A 241 13.62 -19.75 0.35
N TYR A 242 13.48 -19.59 -0.95
CA TYR A 242 12.22 -19.87 -1.63
C TYR A 242 12.15 -21.35 -1.96
N ILE A 243 11.21 -22.07 -1.36
CA ILE A 243 10.90 -23.44 -1.77
C ILE A 243 10.00 -23.33 -3.01
N GLU A 244 10.61 -23.46 -4.18
CA GLU A 244 9.90 -23.42 -5.44
C GLU A 244 8.85 -24.52 -5.49
N PRO A 245 7.55 -24.20 -5.65
CA PRO A 245 6.57 -25.23 -5.94
C PRO A 245 6.95 -25.89 -7.28
N VAL A 246 7.13 -27.19 -7.29
CA VAL A 246 7.71 -28.02 -8.35
C VAL A 246 7.03 -27.90 -9.73
N SER A 247 5.95 -27.14 -9.83
CA SER A 247 5.13 -26.98 -11.05
C SER A 247 5.80 -26.22 -12.20
N TYR A 248 6.91 -25.50 -11.96
CA TYR A 248 7.58 -24.70 -13.00
C TYR A 248 8.80 -25.37 -13.67
N THR A 249 9.16 -26.57 -13.28
CA THR A 249 10.32 -27.30 -13.84
C THR A 249 10.13 -27.72 -15.30
N HIS A 250 8.95 -27.56 -15.89
CA HIS A 250 8.64 -27.93 -17.28
C HIS A 250 8.84 -26.79 -18.29
N LEU A 251 9.22 -25.58 -17.82
CA LEU A 251 9.51 -24.44 -18.69
C LEU A 251 10.97 -24.38 -19.16
N THR A 252 11.83 -25.30 -18.74
CA THR A 252 13.13 -25.45 -19.37
C THR A 252 12.93 -26.08 -20.73
N LEU A 253 13.05 -25.26 -21.80
CA LEU A 253 13.16 -25.74 -23.17
C LEU A 253 14.21 -26.85 -23.21
N PRO A 254 13.92 -28.03 -23.85
CA PRO A 254 14.93 -29.03 -24.07
C PRO A 254 16.00 -28.37 -24.94
N THR A 255 17.19 -28.19 -24.40
CA THR A 255 18.36 -27.82 -25.17
C THR A 255 18.63 -28.93 -26.14
N ILE A 256 18.41 -28.67 -27.43
CA ILE A 256 18.84 -29.50 -28.56
C ILE A 256 20.34 -29.34 -28.73
#